data_c87107af26f429d11d1a1b7fa0c4e0a4
#
_entry.id   c87107af26f429d11d1a1b7fa0c4e0a4
#
_cell.length_a   1.000
_cell.length_b   1.000
_cell.length_c   1.000
_cell.angle_alpha   90.00
_cell.angle_beta   90.00
_cell.angle_gamma   90.00
#
_symmetry.space_group_name_H-M   'P 1'
#
loop_
_entity.id
_entity.type
_entity.pdbx_description
1 polymer ?
#
loop_
_entity_poly.entity_id
_entity_poly.type
_entity_poly.pdbx_seq_one_letter_code
_entity_poly.pdbx_strand_id
1 'polypeptide(L)'
;MSEQTFITGKDAALEESISTFQHKLKNLGFNIEEASWLNPVPNVWSVHIRDADCPQCFSNGKGASKKAALASALGEYFERLSTNYFWADFYLGQEIANGDFVHYPSEKWFPIEDEAVPPMEMMDDFLWEYFDPNGELTPELLVDLQSGNYDRGIVTLPYVRQSDNQTVYIPQSIIGNLFVSNGMSAGNTKNEARVQGLSEVFERFVKNRIIAEAISLPEIPQSVIDGYPTIKASIEKLEQEGFPILCYDASLGGEFPVICVILLNPQNGTCFASFGAHPNFQVAFERTVTELLQGRSLKDLDVFSPPSFNNEDVADHANLETHFIDSSGLISWDLFKKEADYPFVHWDFSGTTEQEFHNLMAIFNKYEQPVYIMDYGHLGVYACRILAPGMSNIYPSDDLIYANNNMGMDWREILLDLPHFHHDAETYQELLDELDEQDIDDLTRVREFIGIVAEKGSAMQTLRIGELLSLIHI
;
A
#
# COMPACT_ATOMS: atom_id res chain seq x y z
N MET A 1 34.93 -17.67 0.40
CA MET A 1 34.05 -16.58 0.83
C MET A 1 33.11 -16.34 -0.32
N SER A 2 31.81 -16.47 -0.14
CA SER A 2 30.82 -16.09 -1.17
C SER A 2 30.98 -14.59 -1.43
N GLU A 3 30.92 -14.21 -2.68
CA GLU A 3 30.95 -12.80 -3.10
C GLU A 3 29.77 -12.07 -2.47
N GLN A 4 30.01 -11.00 -1.74
CA GLN A 4 28.97 -10.17 -1.10
C GLN A 4 28.62 -9.02 -2.03
N THR A 5 27.33 -8.85 -2.31
CA THR A 5 26.80 -7.78 -3.17
C THR A 5 26.15 -6.71 -2.32
N PHE A 6 26.79 -5.55 -2.23
CA PHE A 6 26.23 -4.35 -1.59
C PHE A 6 25.59 -3.46 -2.63
N ILE A 7 24.40 -2.94 -2.33
CA ILE A 7 23.72 -1.94 -3.13
C ILE A 7 23.46 -0.67 -2.32
N THR A 8 23.45 0.48 -2.97
CA THR A 8 23.21 1.77 -2.34
C THR A 8 21.85 1.80 -1.62
N GLY A 9 21.79 2.40 -0.44
CA GLY A 9 20.58 2.52 0.36
C GLY A 9 20.24 1.25 1.16
N LYS A 10 21.15 0.26 1.21
CA LYS A 10 20.97 -0.97 2.01
C LYS A 10 22.12 -1.14 3.01
N ASP A 11 21.76 -1.56 4.23
CA ASP A 11 22.67 -1.72 5.35
C ASP A 11 23.31 -3.11 5.44
N ALA A 12 22.91 -4.05 4.57
CA ALA A 12 23.47 -5.40 4.49
C ALA A 12 23.65 -5.84 3.04
N ALA A 13 24.53 -6.82 2.82
CA ALA A 13 24.69 -7.46 1.52
C ALA A 13 23.42 -8.23 1.13
N LEU A 14 23.11 -8.31 -0.16
CA LEU A 14 21.92 -9.00 -0.67
C LEU A 14 21.87 -10.47 -0.21
N GLU A 15 23.00 -11.17 -0.26
CA GLU A 15 23.11 -12.57 0.16
C GLU A 15 22.80 -12.76 1.65
N GLU A 16 23.23 -11.81 2.48
CA GLU A 16 22.95 -11.82 3.92
C GLU A 16 21.48 -11.57 4.18
N SER A 17 20.89 -10.56 3.53
CA SER A 17 19.47 -10.22 3.64
C SER A 17 18.59 -11.40 3.22
N ILE A 18 18.85 -12.00 2.04
CA ILE A 18 18.09 -13.16 1.53
C ILE A 18 18.18 -14.34 2.50
N SER A 19 19.41 -14.71 2.91
CA SER A 19 19.62 -15.83 3.82
C SER A 19 18.92 -15.62 5.17
N THR A 20 19.01 -14.40 5.71
CA THR A 20 18.37 -14.04 6.99
C THR A 20 16.86 -14.13 6.90
N PHE A 21 16.28 -13.54 5.88
CA PHE A 21 14.82 -13.51 5.70
C PHE A 21 14.26 -14.91 5.45
N GLN A 22 14.86 -15.69 4.55
CA GLN A 22 14.44 -17.06 4.31
C GLN A 22 14.54 -17.95 5.57
N HIS A 23 15.63 -17.80 6.34
CA HIS A 23 15.79 -18.57 7.58
C HIS A 23 14.72 -18.20 8.61
N LYS A 24 14.41 -16.91 8.78
CA LYS A 24 13.39 -16.45 9.72
C LYS A 24 11.99 -16.91 9.30
N LEU A 25 11.62 -16.77 8.02
CA LEU A 25 10.32 -17.24 7.51
C LEU A 25 10.15 -18.74 7.74
N LYS A 26 11.18 -19.54 7.45
CA LYS A 26 11.16 -20.97 7.72
C LYS A 26 10.97 -21.30 9.21
N ASN A 27 11.61 -20.55 10.11
CA ASN A 27 11.47 -20.76 11.55
C ASN A 27 10.07 -20.34 12.06
N LEU A 28 9.41 -19.41 11.38
CA LEU A 28 8.03 -19.01 11.65
C LEU A 28 6.99 -19.99 11.05
N GLY A 29 7.45 -21.00 10.28
CA GLY A 29 6.58 -22.03 9.71
C GLY A 29 6.16 -21.79 8.27
N PHE A 30 6.61 -20.71 7.62
CA PHE A 30 6.28 -20.42 6.22
C PHE A 30 7.12 -21.25 5.25
N ASN A 31 6.46 -21.75 4.22
CA ASN A 31 7.05 -22.53 3.12
C ASN A 31 7.07 -21.70 1.83
N ILE A 32 8.02 -20.77 1.75
CA ILE A 32 8.07 -19.81 0.65
C ILE A 32 8.60 -20.45 -0.63
N GLU A 33 7.82 -20.33 -1.72
CA GLU A 33 8.20 -20.71 -3.07
C GLU A 33 8.37 -19.50 -3.99
N GLU A 34 9.35 -19.56 -4.89
CA GLU A 34 9.55 -18.59 -5.97
C GLU A 34 8.66 -19.00 -7.16
N ALA A 35 7.40 -18.56 -7.16
CA ALA A 35 6.38 -19.06 -8.07
C ALA A 35 6.58 -18.63 -9.52
N SER A 36 7.10 -17.44 -9.77
CA SER A 36 7.43 -16.97 -11.13
C SER A 36 8.53 -15.92 -11.14
N TRP A 37 9.25 -15.88 -12.27
CA TRP A 37 10.30 -14.91 -12.54
C TRP A 37 10.12 -14.26 -13.90
N LEU A 38 10.38 -12.95 -14.00
CA LEU A 38 10.42 -12.20 -15.24
C LEU A 38 11.72 -11.38 -15.34
N ASN A 39 12.25 -11.30 -16.55
CA ASN A 39 13.35 -10.40 -16.93
C ASN A 39 13.11 -9.92 -18.37
N PRO A 40 12.17 -9.00 -18.55
CA PRO A 40 11.75 -8.56 -19.90
C PRO A 40 12.83 -7.78 -20.64
N VAL A 41 13.67 -7.03 -19.93
CA VAL A 41 14.82 -6.30 -20.46
C VAL A 41 16.02 -6.41 -19.51
N PRO A 42 17.26 -6.14 -19.96
CA PRO A 42 18.42 -6.13 -19.06
C PRO A 42 18.21 -5.27 -17.82
N ASN A 43 18.74 -5.70 -16.69
CA ASN A 43 18.67 -5.00 -15.40
C ASN A 43 17.24 -4.70 -14.89
N VAL A 44 16.23 -5.42 -15.37
CA VAL A 44 14.86 -5.36 -14.86
C VAL A 44 14.40 -6.78 -14.54
N TRP A 45 14.40 -7.11 -13.28
CA TRP A 45 13.96 -8.39 -12.75
C TRP A 45 12.75 -8.22 -11.85
N SER A 46 11.81 -9.14 -11.94
CA SER A 46 10.76 -9.29 -10.97
C SER A 46 10.54 -10.75 -10.59
N VAL A 47 10.06 -10.95 -9.37
CA VAL A 47 9.73 -12.26 -8.81
C VAL A 47 8.42 -12.19 -8.06
N HIS A 48 7.60 -13.21 -8.22
CA HIS A 48 6.43 -13.48 -7.39
C HIS A 48 6.80 -14.61 -6.42
N ILE A 49 6.72 -14.34 -5.13
CA ILE A 49 6.88 -15.36 -4.07
C ILE A 49 5.57 -15.52 -3.31
N ARG A 50 5.33 -16.71 -2.80
CA ARG A 50 4.15 -17.01 -1.99
C ARG A 50 4.43 -18.14 -1.00
N ASP A 51 3.59 -18.26 0.02
CA ASP A 51 3.56 -19.45 0.83
C ASP A 51 2.86 -20.58 0.05
N ALA A 52 3.50 -21.75 -0.03
CA ALA A 52 2.94 -22.92 -0.71
C ALA A 52 1.67 -23.46 -0.03
N ASP A 53 1.57 -23.30 1.30
CA ASP A 53 0.44 -23.78 2.10
C ASP A 53 -0.70 -22.75 2.18
N CYS A 54 -0.39 -21.44 1.99
CA CYS A 54 -1.35 -20.34 1.95
C CYS A 54 -1.01 -19.36 0.80
N PRO A 55 -1.33 -19.69 -0.46
CA PRO A 55 -0.92 -18.92 -1.63
C PRO A 55 -1.43 -17.46 -1.69
N GLN A 56 -2.41 -17.10 -0.89
CA GLN A 56 -2.86 -15.71 -0.72
C GLN A 56 -1.86 -14.86 0.08
N CYS A 57 -0.98 -15.49 0.85
CA CYS A 57 0.17 -14.81 1.46
C CYS A 57 1.30 -14.75 0.44
N PHE A 58 1.34 -13.68 -0.34
CA PHE A 58 2.31 -13.47 -1.40
C PHE A 58 2.89 -12.06 -1.40
N SER A 59 4.00 -11.90 -2.08
CA SER A 59 4.59 -10.59 -2.39
C SER A 59 5.32 -10.61 -3.73
N ASN A 60 5.57 -9.41 -4.27
CA ASN A 60 6.23 -9.23 -5.54
C ASN A 60 7.48 -8.39 -5.35
N GLY A 61 8.63 -8.87 -5.79
CA GLY A 61 9.87 -8.14 -5.73
C GLY A 61 10.35 -7.68 -7.09
N LYS A 62 11.07 -6.56 -7.11
CA LYS A 62 11.72 -6.00 -8.29
C LYS A 62 13.14 -5.56 -7.99
N GLY A 63 13.97 -5.48 -9.02
CA GLY A 63 15.33 -4.99 -8.88
C GLY A 63 16.16 -5.13 -10.15
N ALA A 64 17.33 -4.49 -10.17
CA ALA A 64 18.25 -4.53 -11.29
C ALA A 64 18.96 -5.90 -11.47
N SER A 65 18.87 -6.77 -10.48
CA SER A 65 19.40 -8.14 -10.53
C SER A 65 18.43 -9.14 -9.92
N LYS A 66 18.60 -10.41 -10.26
CA LYS A 66 17.80 -11.50 -9.69
C LYS A 66 17.85 -11.53 -8.16
N LYS A 67 19.04 -11.29 -7.55
CA LYS A 67 19.21 -11.21 -6.10
C LYS A 67 18.48 -10.01 -5.50
N ALA A 68 18.56 -8.85 -6.14
CA ALA A 68 17.87 -7.64 -5.67
C ALA A 68 16.35 -7.81 -5.68
N ALA A 69 15.80 -8.41 -6.73
CA ALA A 69 14.38 -8.72 -6.83
C ALA A 69 13.92 -9.69 -5.74
N LEU A 70 14.70 -10.76 -5.47
CA LEU A 70 14.37 -11.70 -4.39
C LEU A 70 14.44 -11.06 -3.00
N ALA A 71 15.48 -10.26 -2.73
CA ALA A 71 15.59 -9.55 -1.46
C ALA A 71 14.43 -8.56 -1.26
N SER A 72 14.01 -7.88 -2.34
CA SER A 72 12.83 -7.00 -2.34
C SER A 72 11.54 -7.77 -2.00
N ALA A 73 11.29 -8.91 -2.67
CA ALA A 73 10.10 -9.74 -2.40
C ALA A 73 10.06 -10.25 -0.95
N LEU A 74 11.19 -10.75 -0.45
CA LEU A 74 11.28 -11.24 0.93
C LEU A 74 11.09 -10.11 1.96
N GLY A 75 11.61 -8.92 1.66
CA GLY A 75 11.39 -7.73 2.48
C GLY A 75 9.92 -7.34 2.52
N GLU A 76 9.24 -7.26 1.37
CA GLU A 76 7.81 -6.99 1.29
C GLU A 76 6.98 -8.07 2.00
N TYR A 77 7.38 -9.33 1.92
CA TYR A 77 6.70 -10.39 2.66
C TYR A 77 6.75 -10.16 4.18
N PHE A 78 7.91 -9.74 4.74
CA PHE A 78 8.02 -9.38 6.15
C PHE A 78 7.25 -8.10 6.49
N GLU A 79 7.21 -7.13 5.61
CA GLU A 79 6.41 -5.93 5.75
C GLU A 79 4.93 -6.30 5.95
N ARG A 80 4.37 -7.10 5.03
CA ARG A 80 2.97 -7.55 5.06
C ARG A 80 2.67 -8.40 6.31
N LEU A 81 3.58 -9.28 6.67
CA LEU A 81 3.43 -10.16 7.82
C LEU A 81 3.52 -9.39 9.14
N SER A 82 4.50 -8.47 9.28
CA SER A 82 4.71 -7.69 10.51
C SER A 82 3.57 -6.72 10.81
N THR A 83 2.90 -6.22 9.78
CA THR A 83 1.79 -5.26 9.88
C THR A 83 0.41 -5.93 9.86
N ASN A 84 0.36 -7.26 9.84
CA ASN A 84 -0.87 -8.05 9.72
C ASN A 84 -1.66 -7.79 8.42
N TYR A 85 -1.00 -7.26 7.39
CA TYR A 85 -1.66 -6.81 6.16
C TYR A 85 -2.21 -7.96 5.30
N PHE A 86 -1.62 -9.16 5.35
CA PHE A 86 -2.15 -10.32 4.62
C PHE A 86 -3.58 -10.68 5.00
N TRP A 87 -4.02 -10.26 6.18
CA TRP A 87 -5.37 -10.53 6.72
C TRP A 87 -6.17 -9.25 6.98
N ALA A 88 -5.74 -8.12 6.40
CA ALA A 88 -6.38 -6.82 6.65
C ALA A 88 -7.90 -6.81 6.39
N ASP A 89 -8.34 -7.58 5.40
CA ASP A 89 -9.75 -7.65 4.99
C ASP A 89 -10.51 -8.85 5.60
N PHE A 90 -9.91 -9.54 6.61
CA PHE A 90 -10.49 -10.78 7.11
C PHE A 90 -10.67 -10.77 8.63
N TYR A 91 -11.85 -11.21 9.06
CA TYR A 91 -12.09 -11.59 10.44
C TYR A 91 -11.36 -12.89 10.77
N LEU A 92 -10.53 -12.89 11.80
CA LEU A 92 -9.64 -14.00 12.15
C LEU A 92 -10.30 -15.05 13.05
N GLY A 93 -11.57 -14.86 13.42
CA GLY A 93 -12.33 -15.74 14.30
C GLY A 93 -12.23 -15.35 15.78
N GLN A 94 -13.22 -15.77 16.57
CA GLN A 94 -13.36 -15.39 17.99
C GLN A 94 -12.16 -15.75 18.84
N GLU A 95 -11.46 -16.85 18.56
CA GLU A 95 -10.30 -17.28 19.33
C GLU A 95 -9.18 -16.25 19.24
N ILE A 96 -8.90 -15.73 18.05
CA ILE A 96 -7.88 -14.70 17.83
C ILE A 96 -8.39 -13.34 18.28
N ALA A 97 -9.63 -12.97 17.96
CA ALA A 97 -10.23 -11.70 18.35
C ALA A 97 -10.31 -11.50 19.86
N ASN A 98 -10.41 -12.59 20.65
CA ASN A 98 -10.40 -12.57 22.12
C ASN A 98 -9.07 -13.03 22.74
N GLY A 99 -8.03 -13.25 21.92
CA GLY A 99 -6.69 -13.58 22.39
C GLY A 99 -5.99 -12.44 23.12
N ASP A 100 -4.73 -12.64 23.49
CA ASP A 100 -3.90 -11.64 24.18
C ASP A 100 -3.74 -10.37 23.33
N PHE A 101 -3.62 -10.53 22.00
CA PHE A 101 -3.61 -9.45 21.01
C PHE A 101 -4.08 -9.98 19.65
N VAL A 102 -4.53 -9.06 18.78
CA VAL A 102 -4.95 -9.36 17.40
C VAL A 102 -3.89 -8.92 16.39
N HIS A 103 -3.41 -7.68 16.53
CA HIS A 103 -2.51 -7.03 15.57
C HIS A 103 -1.07 -6.97 16.05
N TYR A 104 -0.87 -6.66 17.33
CA TYR A 104 0.46 -6.45 17.89
C TYR A 104 0.47 -6.57 19.42
N PRO A 105 1.54 -7.15 20.03
CA PRO A 105 1.59 -7.35 21.49
C PRO A 105 1.41 -6.11 22.36
N SER A 106 1.64 -4.93 21.82
CA SER A 106 1.48 -3.64 22.52
C SER A 106 0.24 -2.85 22.09
N GLU A 107 -0.69 -3.50 21.40
CA GLU A 107 -2.00 -2.88 21.11
C GLU A 107 -2.74 -2.50 22.38
N LYS A 108 -3.62 -1.51 22.29
CA LYS A 108 -4.46 -1.07 23.40
C LYS A 108 -5.91 -1.05 22.97
N TRP A 109 -6.76 -1.61 23.80
CA TRP A 109 -8.19 -1.58 23.64
C TRP A 109 -8.81 -0.47 24.46
N PHE A 110 -9.77 0.25 23.86
CA PHE A 110 -10.57 1.27 24.50
C PHE A 110 -12.02 0.78 24.56
N PRO A 111 -12.57 0.57 25.77
CA PRO A 111 -13.96 0.13 25.90
C PRO A 111 -14.91 1.23 25.41
N ILE A 112 -16.02 0.82 24.82
CA ILE A 112 -17.07 1.71 24.37
C ILE A 112 -18.02 1.92 25.56
N GLU A 113 -17.98 3.11 26.15
CA GLU A 113 -18.85 3.49 27.28
C GLU A 113 -20.11 4.24 26.82
N ASP A 114 -20.06 4.87 25.67
CA ASP A 114 -21.14 5.62 25.01
C ASP A 114 -21.19 5.25 23.54
N GLU A 115 -22.33 4.83 23.04
CA GLU A 115 -22.51 4.40 21.64
C GLU A 115 -22.45 5.57 20.64
N ALA A 116 -22.61 6.80 21.12
CA ALA A 116 -22.59 8.01 20.28
C ALA A 116 -21.24 8.75 20.30
N VAL A 117 -20.36 8.46 21.27
CA VAL A 117 -19.12 9.23 21.45
C VAL A 117 -17.92 8.29 21.59
N PRO A 118 -16.96 8.34 20.67
CA PRO A 118 -15.77 7.50 20.76
C PRO A 118 -14.90 7.91 21.98
N PRO A 119 -14.10 6.96 22.53
CA PRO A 119 -13.16 7.26 23.61
C PRO A 119 -12.12 8.31 23.20
N MET A 120 -12.21 9.52 23.76
CA MET A 120 -11.37 10.66 23.38
C MET A 120 -9.90 10.53 23.81
N GLU A 121 -9.57 9.52 24.63
CA GLU A 121 -8.18 9.22 25.04
C GLU A 121 -7.36 8.52 23.95
N MET A 122 -8.01 8.05 22.89
CA MET A 122 -7.35 7.66 21.65
C MET A 122 -6.93 8.91 20.90
N MET A 123 -5.95 8.78 20.03
CA MET A 123 -5.48 9.86 19.17
C MET A 123 -5.05 11.14 19.95
N ASP A 124 -4.48 12.08 19.27
CA ASP A 124 -4.21 13.42 19.78
C ASP A 124 -5.15 14.45 19.15
N ASP A 125 -5.10 15.69 19.63
CA ASP A 125 -5.99 16.76 19.16
C ASP A 125 -5.91 16.99 17.66
N PHE A 126 -4.69 16.85 17.07
CA PHE A 126 -4.50 16.99 15.61
C PHE A 126 -5.23 15.89 14.84
N LEU A 127 -5.13 14.64 15.28
CA LEU A 127 -5.77 13.51 14.61
C LEU A 127 -7.29 13.56 14.73
N TRP A 128 -7.81 13.98 15.90
CA TRP A 128 -9.23 14.18 16.06
C TRP A 128 -9.76 15.29 15.14
N GLU A 129 -9.08 16.45 15.07
CA GLU A 129 -9.46 17.53 14.17
C GLU A 129 -9.39 17.10 12.70
N TYR A 130 -8.42 16.23 12.36
CA TYR A 130 -8.21 15.78 10.99
C TYR A 130 -9.24 14.72 10.55
N PHE A 131 -9.52 13.71 11.39
CA PHE A 131 -10.39 12.59 11.01
C PHE A 131 -11.86 12.81 11.35
N ASP A 132 -12.15 13.66 12.30
CA ASP A 132 -13.51 13.93 12.79
C ASP A 132 -13.78 15.43 12.98
N PRO A 133 -13.59 16.26 11.96
CA PRO A 133 -13.74 17.70 12.06
C PRO A 133 -15.17 18.15 12.42
N ASN A 134 -16.16 17.31 12.18
CA ASN A 134 -17.57 17.59 12.40
C ASN A 134 -18.17 16.89 13.64
N GLY A 135 -17.41 15.97 14.27
CA GLY A 135 -17.90 15.15 15.37
C GLY A 135 -18.95 14.11 14.96
N GLU A 136 -18.72 13.46 13.80
CA GLU A 136 -19.64 12.49 13.20
C GLU A 136 -19.20 11.03 13.42
N LEU A 137 -17.94 10.80 13.87
CA LEU A 137 -17.46 9.46 14.13
C LEU A 137 -18.13 8.85 15.35
N THR A 138 -18.70 7.67 15.17
CA THR A 138 -19.22 6.85 16.26
C THR A 138 -18.22 5.73 16.61
N PRO A 139 -18.30 5.14 17.80
CA PRO A 139 -17.45 4.01 18.17
C PRO A 139 -17.55 2.82 17.21
N GLU A 140 -18.74 2.54 16.67
CA GLU A 140 -19.01 1.46 15.72
C GLU A 140 -18.14 1.59 14.45
N LEU A 141 -18.00 2.81 13.92
CA LEU A 141 -17.16 3.09 12.75
C LEU A 141 -15.66 2.86 13.00
N LEU A 142 -15.27 2.78 14.27
CA LEU A 142 -13.87 2.60 14.69
C LEU A 142 -13.52 1.17 15.12
N VAL A 143 -14.49 0.27 15.22
CA VAL A 143 -14.25 -1.18 15.43
C VAL A 143 -13.69 -1.77 14.13
N ASP A 144 -12.67 -2.61 14.23
CA ASP A 144 -12.02 -3.20 13.06
C ASP A 144 -12.62 -4.56 12.66
N LEU A 145 -12.55 -4.90 11.38
CA LEU A 145 -13.06 -6.15 10.83
C LEU A 145 -12.39 -7.39 11.44
N GLN A 146 -11.08 -7.31 11.67
CA GLN A 146 -10.29 -8.47 12.11
C GLN A 146 -10.65 -8.93 13.52
N SER A 147 -10.89 -8.00 14.43
CA SER A 147 -11.39 -8.30 15.77
C SER A 147 -12.89 -8.55 15.76
N GLY A 148 -13.65 -7.74 15.03
CA GLY A 148 -15.08 -7.80 14.96
C GLY A 148 -15.74 -7.87 16.36
N ASN A 149 -15.13 -7.21 17.35
CA ASN A 149 -15.47 -7.37 18.75
C ASN A 149 -15.87 -6.06 19.38
N TYR A 150 -17.10 -5.64 19.13
CA TYR A 150 -17.68 -4.42 19.68
C TYR A 150 -17.70 -4.43 21.23
N ASP A 151 -17.99 -5.57 21.85
CA ASP A 151 -18.01 -5.71 23.31
C ASP A 151 -16.64 -5.46 23.96
N ARG A 152 -15.55 -5.78 23.25
CA ARG A 152 -14.18 -5.51 23.71
C ARG A 152 -13.80 -4.05 23.49
N GLY A 153 -14.43 -3.39 22.54
CA GLY A 153 -14.22 -2.00 22.18
C GLY A 153 -13.33 -1.80 20.95
N ILE A 154 -12.67 -0.66 20.89
CA ILE A 154 -11.85 -0.22 19.76
C ILE A 154 -10.40 -0.61 19.98
N VAL A 155 -9.84 -1.41 19.09
CA VAL A 155 -8.41 -1.72 19.08
C VAL A 155 -7.61 -0.61 18.43
N THR A 156 -6.52 -0.24 19.08
CA THR A 156 -5.62 0.82 18.64
C THR A 156 -4.17 0.35 18.66
N LEU A 157 -3.35 0.93 17.81
CA LEU A 157 -1.93 0.64 17.73
C LEU A 157 -1.09 1.85 18.25
N PRO A 158 0.03 1.59 18.96
CA PRO A 158 0.88 2.63 19.54
C PRO A 158 1.83 3.21 18.47
N TYR A 159 1.52 4.38 17.97
CA TYR A 159 2.40 5.15 17.10
C TYR A 159 3.19 6.19 17.88
N VAL A 160 4.43 6.43 17.50
CA VAL A 160 5.28 7.47 18.08
C VAL A 160 5.24 8.71 17.19
N ARG A 161 4.69 9.80 17.73
CA ARG A 161 4.71 11.11 17.08
C ARG A 161 6.14 11.64 17.06
N GLN A 162 6.66 11.96 15.87
CA GLN A 162 8.08 12.24 15.69
C GLN A 162 8.52 13.62 16.19
N SER A 163 7.61 14.55 16.41
CA SER A 163 7.92 15.90 16.91
C SER A 163 8.34 15.93 18.38
N ASP A 164 7.79 15.04 19.20
CA ASP A 164 8.00 15.03 20.65
C ASP A 164 8.20 13.64 21.27
N ASN A 165 8.20 12.60 20.45
CA ASN A 165 8.32 11.19 20.84
C ASN A 165 7.19 10.69 21.76
N GLN A 166 6.02 11.33 21.76
CA GLN A 166 4.86 10.82 22.49
C GLN A 166 4.23 9.64 21.77
N THR A 167 3.75 8.66 22.55
CA THR A 167 2.95 7.56 22.02
C THR A 167 1.50 8.00 21.87
N VAL A 168 0.96 7.85 20.67
CA VAL A 168 -0.43 8.13 20.31
C VAL A 168 -1.06 6.82 19.85
N TYR A 169 -2.24 6.51 20.35
CA TYR A 169 -2.95 5.29 20.04
C TYR A 169 -3.95 5.56 18.89
N ILE A 170 -3.71 4.98 17.74
CA ILE A 170 -4.51 5.21 16.52
C ILE A 170 -5.38 3.98 16.25
N PRO A 171 -6.71 4.13 16.04
CA PRO A 171 -7.61 3.02 15.71
C PRO A 171 -7.15 2.22 14.48
N GLN A 172 -7.21 0.90 14.57
CA GLN A 172 -6.84 0.02 13.47
C GLN A 172 -7.73 0.21 12.25
N SER A 173 -9.01 0.53 12.43
CA SER A 173 -9.94 0.86 11.33
C SER A 173 -9.46 2.07 10.52
N ILE A 174 -9.04 3.15 11.17
CA ILE A 174 -8.45 4.32 10.50
C ILE A 174 -7.20 3.92 9.73
N ILE A 175 -6.29 3.17 10.38
CA ILE A 175 -5.04 2.72 9.75
C ILE A 175 -5.33 1.85 8.53
N GLY A 176 -6.22 0.89 8.65
CA GLY A 176 -6.58 -0.06 7.60
C GLY A 176 -7.32 0.60 6.44
N ASN A 177 -8.36 1.37 6.74
CA ASN A 177 -9.25 1.92 5.72
C ASN A 177 -8.64 3.10 4.96
N LEU A 178 -7.96 4.03 5.66
CA LEU A 178 -7.52 5.27 5.00
C LEU A 178 -6.10 5.22 4.46
N PHE A 179 -5.22 4.42 5.04
CA PHE A 179 -3.82 4.35 4.63
C PHE A 179 -3.47 3.07 3.86
N VAL A 180 -4.27 2.04 3.97
CA VAL A 180 -4.10 0.75 3.28
C VAL A 180 -2.68 0.19 3.45
N SER A 181 -1.90 0.07 2.38
CA SER A 181 -0.50 -0.36 2.44
C SER A 181 0.51 0.80 2.45
N ASN A 182 0.08 2.04 2.34
CA ASN A 182 1.00 3.16 2.23
C ASN A 182 1.82 3.37 3.52
N GLY A 183 3.10 3.68 3.35
CA GLY A 183 4.03 3.92 4.45
C GLY A 183 4.49 2.66 5.20
N MET A 184 4.13 1.46 4.75
CA MET A 184 4.68 0.20 5.27
C MET A 184 6.03 -0.09 4.63
N SER A 185 6.91 -0.74 5.39
CA SER A 185 8.21 -1.18 4.86
C SER A 185 8.92 -2.13 5.82
N ALA A 186 9.87 -2.90 5.27
CA ALA A 186 10.81 -3.69 6.05
C ALA A 186 12.25 -3.48 5.57
N GLY A 187 13.22 -3.74 6.42
CA GLY A 187 14.63 -3.56 6.10
C GLY A 187 15.57 -4.32 7.04
N ASN A 188 16.87 -4.29 6.70
CA ASN A 188 17.91 -4.92 7.52
C ASN A 188 18.11 -4.18 8.86
N THR A 189 17.86 -2.88 8.85
CA THR A 189 17.92 -2.00 10.03
C THR A 189 16.66 -1.15 10.14
N LYS A 190 16.47 -0.56 11.31
CA LYS A 190 15.37 0.36 11.59
C LYS A 190 15.36 1.56 10.63
N ASN A 191 16.53 2.17 10.41
CA ASN A 191 16.65 3.34 9.55
C ASN A 191 16.42 2.99 8.08
N GLU A 192 16.96 1.85 7.61
CA GLU A 192 16.68 1.35 6.26
C GLU A 192 15.17 1.16 6.01
N ALA A 193 14.46 0.52 6.95
CA ALA A 193 13.02 0.36 6.85
C ALA A 193 12.30 1.72 6.80
N ARG A 194 12.63 2.63 7.71
CA ARG A 194 12.00 3.97 7.76
C ARG A 194 12.26 4.80 6.52
N VAL A 195 13.49 4.79 5.97
CA VAL A 195 13.82 5.48 4.70
C VAL A 195 12.96 4.93 3.57
N GLN A 196 12.78 3.62 3.51
CA GLN A 196 11.94 2.98 2.50
C GLN A 196 10.47 3.42 2.64
N GLY A 197 9.89 3.39 3.85
CA GLY A 197 8.51 3.82 4.10
C GLY A 197 8.27 5.29 3.81
N LEU A 198 9.18 6.18 4.22
CA LEU A 198 9.12 7.62 3.90
C LEU A 198 9.22 7.87 2.39
N SER A 199 10.09 7.13 1.70
CA SER A 199 10.24 7.24 0.24
C SER A 199 8.93 6.87 -0.45
N GLU A 200 8.25 5.81 -0.03
CA GLU A 200 6.97 5.40 -0.59
C GLU A 200 5.88 6.46 -0.33
N VAL A 201 5.83 7.04 0.87
CA VAL A 201 4.90 8.13 1.17
C VAL A 201 5.12 9.31 0.20
N PHE A 202 6.37 9.73 -0.01
CA PHE A 202 6.65 10.82 -0.95
C PHE A 202 6.36 10.44 -2.41
N GLU A 203 6.69 9.20 -2.81
CA GLU A 203 6.39 8.71 -4.16
C GLU A 203 4.89 8.85 -4.48
N ARG A 204 4.04 8.35 -3.58
CA ARG A 204 2.59 8.35 -3.77
C ARG A 204 1.98 9.74 -3.64
N PHE A 205 2.42 10.54 -2.66
CA PHE A 205 1.98 11.93 -2.51
C PHE A 205 2.30 12.77 -3.73
N VAL A 206 3.54 12.71 -4.21
CA VAL A 206 4.00 13.48 -5.37
C VAL A 206 3.33 12.99 -6.65
N LYS A 207 3.21 11.66 -6.83
CA LYS A 207 2.50 11.08 -7.96
C LYS A 207 1.07 11.59 -8.05
N ASN A 208 0.31 11.48 -6.96
CA ASN A 208 -1.08 11.92 -6.92
C ASN A 208 -1.20 13.42 -7.22
N ARG A 209 -0.32 14.23 -6.65
CA ARG A 209 -0.29 15.67 -6.89
C ARG A 209 0.01 16.00 -8.35
N ILE A 210 1.01 15.38 -8.96
CA ILE A 210 1.38 15.59 -10.36
C ILE A 210 0.22 15.21 -11.29
N ILE A 211 -0.45 14.11 -11.02
CA ILE A 211 -1.57 13.62 -11.83
C ILE A 211 -2.79 14.52 -11.66
N ALA A 212 -3.20 14.81 -10.43
CA ALA A 212 -4.38 15.62 -10.14
C ALA A 212 -4.26 17.08 -10.61
N GLU A 213 -3.07 17.69 -10.47
CA GLU A 213 -2.81 19.07 -10.88
C GLU A 213 -2.36 19.16 -12.36
N ALA A 214 -2.20 18.02 -13.06
CA ALA A 214 -1.70 17.94 -14.44
C ALA A 214 -0.37 18.69 -14.66
N ILE A 215 0.57 18.54 -13.70
CA ILE A 215 1.85 19.25 -13.68
C ILE A 215 2.73 18.78 -14.83
N SER A 216 3.29 19.73 -15.59
CA SER A 216 4.28 19.45 -16.63
C SER A 216 5.68 19.35 -16.02
N LEU A 217 6.32 18.21 -16.18
CA LEU A 217 7.60 17.89 -15.58
C LEU A 217 8.79 18.19 -16.49
N PRO A 218 9.96 18.60 -15.95
CA PRO A 218 11.16 18.77 -16.74
C PRO A 218 11.78 17.43 -17.12
N GLU A 219 12.20 17.30 -18.37
CA GLU A 219 12.94 16.12 -18.83
C GLU A 219 14.30 16.01 -18.13
N ILE A 220 14.70 14.81 -17.76
CA ILE A 220 16.04 14.51 -17.27
C ILE A 220 17.00 14.62 -18.47
N PRO A 221 18.02 15.50 -18.42
CA PRO A 221 18.96 15.67 -19.54
C PRO A 221 19.66 14.36 -19.90
N GLN A 222 19.84 14.11 -21.21
CA GLN A 222 20.52 12.91 -21.71
C GLN A 222 21.91 12.73 -21.07
N SER A 223 22.64 13.82 -20.83
CA SER A 223 23.95 13.79 -20.16
C SER A 223 23.91 13.23 -18.74
N VAL A 224 22.76 13.35 -18.03
CA VAL A 224 22.53 12.75 -16.71
C VAL A 224 22.25 11.27 -16.86
N ILE A 225 21.39 10.89 -17.81
CA ILE A 225 21.07 9.48 -18.12
C ILE A 225 22.33 8.72 -18.53
N ASP A 226 23.21 9.34 -19.32
CA ASP A 226 24.50 8.77 -19.75
C ASP A 226 25.44 8.46 -18.57
N GLY A 227 25.24 9.13 -17.44
CA GLY A 227 25.96 8.86 -16.18
C GLY A 227 25.54 7.56 -15.47
N TYR A 228 24.42 6.93 -15.89
CA TYR A 228 23.86 5.72 -15.29
C TYR A 228 23.78 4.56 -16.30
N PRO A 229 24.89 3.87 -16.61
CA PRO A 229 24.95 2.90 -17.74
C PRO A 229 23.95 1.75 -17.64
N THR A 230 23.65 1.26 -16.44
CA THR A 230 22.69 0.18 -16.18
C THR A 230 21.27 0.61 -16.52
N ILE A 231 20.87 1.79 -16.08
CA ILE A 231 19.55 2.37 -16.34
C ILE A 231 19.39 2.67 -17.83
N LYS A 232 20.42 3.31 -18.40
CA LYS A 232 20.47 3.61 -19.84
C LYS A 232 20.30 2.36 -20.70
N ALA A 233 20.97 1.26 -20.36
CA ALA A 233 20.85 0.00 -21.10
C ALA A 233 19.43 -0.58 -21.06
N SER A 234 18.70 -0.42 -19.96
CA SER A 234 17.30 -0.83 -19.83
C SER A 234 16.39 0.01 -20.73
N ILE A 235 16.58 1.34 -20.72
CA ILE A 235 15.83 2.30 -21.53
C ILE A 235 16.08 2.04 -23.02
N GLU A 236 17.34 1.99 -23.45
CA GLU A 236 17.70 1.71 -24.87
C GLU A 236 17.12 0.38 -25.36
N LYS A 237 17.03 -0.63 -24.49
CA LYS A 237 16.43 -1.90 -24.87
C LYS A 237 14.92 -1.79 -25.07
N LEU A 238 14.21 -1.06 -24.22
CA LEU A 238 12.77 -0.79 -24.39
C LEU A 238 12.50 -0.04 -25.70
N GLU A 239 13.31 0.98 -26.00
CA GLU A 239 13.20 1.76 -27.23
C GLU A 239 13.46 0.88 -28.48
N GLN A 240 14.43 -0.03 -28.43
CA GLN A 240 14.70 -1.01 -29.50
C GLN A 240 13.53 -1.98 -29.72
N GLU A 241 12.76 -2.30 -28.66
CA GLU A 241 11.54 -3.11 -28.75
C GLU A 241 10.31 -2.30 -29.23
N GLY A 242 10.47 -1.00 -29.47
CA GLY A 242 9.43 -0.11 -30.00
C GLY A 242 8.62 0.67 -28.97
N PHE A 243 9.11 0.75 -27.75
CA PHE A 243 8.50 1.51 -26.65
C PHE A 243 9.36 2.74 -26.32
N PRO A 244 9.09 3.93 -26.85
CA PRO A 244 9.76 5.16 -26.44
C PRO A 244 9.61 5.40 -24.95
N ILE A 245 10.69 5.84 -24.30
CA ILE A 245 10.77 6.10 -22.88
C ILE A 245 11.06 7.57 -22.64
N LEU A 246 10.25 8.22 -21.81
CA LEU A 246 10.43 9.59 -21.37
C LEU A 246 10.82 9.59 -19.90
N CYS A 247 11.87 10.30 -19.54
CA CYS A 247 12.39 10.36 -18.18
C CYS A 247 12.27 11.78 -17.64
N TYR A 248 11.57 11.95 -16.54
CA TYR A 248 11.25 13.24 -15.94
C TYR A 248 11.72 13.34 -14.49
N ASP A 249 12.15 14.51 -14.10
CA ASP A 249 12.34 14.88 -12.71
C ASP A 249 10.98 15.25 -12.10
N ALA A 250 10.51 14.40 -11.20
CA ALA A 250 9.26 14.58 -10.47
C ALA A 250 9.46 15.22 -9.09
N SER A 251 10.62 15.83 -8.84
CA SER A 251 10.97 16.39 -7.53
C SER A 251 10.23 17.69 -7.17
N LEU A 252 9.40 18.22 -8.07
CA LEU A 252 8.72 19.51 -7.91
C LEU A 252 9.68 20.65 -7.57
N GLY A 253 10.78 20.76 -8.36
CA GLY A 253 11.81 21.77 -8.19
C GLY A 253 12.86 21.43 -7.12
N GLY A 254 13.09 20.15 -6.86
CA GLY A 254 14.08 19.66 -5.90
C GLY A 254 13.56 19.53 -4.47
N GLU A 255 12.24 19.60 -4.27
CA GLU A 255 11.64 19.49 -2.93
C GLU A 255 11.51 18.03 -2.45
N PHE A 256 11.22 17.10 -3.37
CA PHE A 256 10.96 15.70 -3.08
C PHE A 256 11.90 14.76 -3.84
N PRO A 257 12.30 13.62 -3.28
CA PRO A 257 13.23 12.68 -3.92
C PRO A 257 12.52 11.73 -4.89
N VAL A 258 11.81 12.26 -5.90
CA VAL A 258 10.93 11.48 -6.79
C VAL A 258 11.31 11.64 -8.26
N ILE A 259 11.24 10.54 -9.01
CA ILE A 259 11.44 10.47 -10.46
C ILE A 259 10.18 9.89 -11.11
N CYS A 260 9.87 10.34 -12.33
CA CYS A 260 8.84 9.78 -13.17
C CYS A 260 9.44 9.25 -14.48
N VAL A 261 9.05 8.06 -14.89
CA VAL A 261 9.40 7.49 -16.20
C VAL A 261 8.12 7.03 -16.89
N ILE A 262 7.94 7.49 -18.13
CA ILE A 262 6.75 7.18 -18.92
C ILE A 262 7.14 6.29 -20.09
N LEU A 263 6.46 5.17 -20.22
CA LEU A 263 6.51 4.28 -21.37
C LEU A 263 5.39 4.66 -22.34
N LEU A 264 5.73 4.83 -23.60
CA LEU A 264 4.78 5.06 -24.67
C LEU A 264 4.61 3.80 -25.53
N ASN A 265 3.37 3.50 -25.91
CA ASN A 265 3.09 2.47 -26.91
C ASN A 265 2.53 3.14 -28.19
N PRO A 266 3.36 3.39 -29.23
CA PRO A 266 2.93 4.06 -30.45
C PRO A 266 1.92 3.26 -31.29
N GLN A 267 1.79 1.95 -31.06
CA GLN A 267 0.91 1.07 -31.83
C GLN A 267 -0.57 1.34 -31.53
N ASN A 268 -0.88 1.69 -30.28
CA ASN A 268 -2.25 1.96 -29.84
C ASN A 268 -2.42 3.37 -29.22
N GLY A 269 -1.35 4.16 -29.13
CA GLY A 269 -1.38 5.52 -28.58
C GLY A 269 -1.52 5.57 -27.07
N THR A 270 -1.21 4.49 -26.36
CA THR A 270 -1.32 4.40 -24.89
C THR A 270 -0.01 4.72 -24.21
N CYS A 271 -0.08 4.98 -22.89
CA CYS A 271 1.09 5.28 -22.08
C CYS A 271 0.93 4.73 -20.65
N PHE A 272 2.07 4.55 -19.99
CA PHE A 272 2.14 4.13 -18.60
C PHE A 272 3.18 4.96 -17.87
N ALA A 273 2.77 5.64 -16.80
CA ALA A 273 3.63 6.46 -15.97
C ALA A 273 4.01 5.71 -14.68
N SER A 274 5.30 5.47 -14.49
CA SER A 274 5.87 4.92 -13.27
C SER A 274 6.55 6.02 -12.47
N PHE A 275 6.42 5.94 -11.16
CA PHE A 275 7.09 6.83 -10.22
C PHE A 275 7.97 6.01 -9.29
N GLY A 276 9.02 6.61 -8.77
CA GLY A 276 9.91 5.98 -7.82
C GLY A 276 10.63 7.02 -6.98
N ALA A 277 10.77 6.74 -5.71
CA ALA A 277 11.42 7.63 -4.76
C ALA A 277 12.54 6.95 -3.99
N HIS A 278 13.59 7.70 -3.72
CA HIS A 278 14.68 7.35 -2.81
C HIS A 278 15.56 8.59 -2.57
N PRO A 279 16.18 8.78 -1.38
CA PRO A 279 17.13 9.86 -1.14
C PRO A 279 18.26 9.97 -2.16
N ASN A 280 18.73 8.85 -2.69
CA ASN A 280 19.74 8.81 -3.76
C ASN A 280 19.06 8.82 -5.14
N PHE A 281 19.44 9.77 -5.99
CA PHE A 281 18.85 9.95 -7.33
C PHE A 281 18.96 8.70 -8.22
N GLN A 282 20.14 8.05 -8.24
CA GLN A 282 20.34 6.84 -9.04
C GLN A 282 19.42 5.71 -8.59
N VAL A 283 19.27 5.52 -7.29
CA VAL A 283 18.39 4.48 -6.72
C VAL A 283 16.93 4.77 -7.04
N ALA A 284 16.48 6.03 -6.89
CA ALA A 284 15.14 6.44 -7.29
C ALA A 284 14.89 6.15 -8.78
N PHE A 285 15.84 6.48 -9.64
CA PHE A 285 15.74 6.26 -11.07
C PHE A 285 15.69 4.76 -11.43
N GLU A 286 16.58 3.95 -10.85
CA GLU A 286 16.58 2.49 -11.04
C GLU A 286 15.24 1.87 -10.59
N ARG A 287 14.71 2.29 -9.43
CA ARG A 287 13.40 1.83 -8.93
C ARG A 287 12.28 2.16 -9.89
N THR A 288 12.26 3.39 -10.41
CA THR A 288 11.23 3.83 -11.36
C THR A 288 11.25 3.00 -12.64
N VAL A 289 12.43 2.71 -13.20
CA VAL A 289 12.56 1.88 -14.40
C VAL A 289 12.20 0.42 -14.13
N THR A 290 12.56 -0.13 -12.98
CA THR A 290 12.17 -1.51 -12.62
C THR A 290 10.68 -1.64 -12.34
N GLU A 291 10.04 -0.59 -11.82
CA GLU A 291 8.59 -0.52 -11.59
C GLU A 291 7.78 -0.60 -12.88
N LEU A 292 8.24 0.04 -13.96
CA LEU A 292 7.56 0.01 -15.28
C LEU A 292 7.16 -1.40 -15.72
N LEU A 293 7.99 -2.39 -15.39
CA LEU A 293 7.85 -3.77 -15.89
C LEU A 293 7.69 -4.79 -14.76
N GLN A 294 7.41 -4.36 -13.54
CA GLN A 294 7.17 -5.28 -12.44
C GLN A 294 5.95 -6.16 -12.74
N GLY A 295 6.17 -7.48 -12.79
CA GLY A 295 5.11 -8.45 -13.07
C GLY A 295 4.59 -8.43 -14.50
N ARG A 296 5.22 -7.67 -15.42
CA ARG A 296 4.77 -7.53 -16.82
C ARG A 296 5.83 -8.03 -17.81
N SER A 297 5.39 -8.73 -18.85
CA SER A 297 6.20 -8.99 -20.02
C SER A 297 5.96 -7.91 -21.08
N LEU A 298 6.85 -7.81 -22.09
CA LEU A 298 6.66 -6.85 -23.19
C LEU A 298 5.37 -7.09 -24.01
N LYS A 299 4.75 -8.25 -23.87
CA LYS A 299 3.50 -8.60 -24.54
C LYS A 299 2.26 -8.09 -23.81
N ASP A 300 2.42 -7.72 -22.56
CA ASP A 300 1.33 -7.31 -21.66
C ASP A 300 1.26 -5.77 -21.54
N LEU A 301 1.89 -5.02 -22.49
CA LEU A 301 1.98 -3.57 -22.47
C LEU A 301 0.94 -2.87 -23.37
N ASP A 302 -0.09 -3.57 -23.81
CA ASP A 302 -1.18 -3.06 -24.65
C ASP A 302 -2.46 -2.73 -23.86
N VAL A 303 -2.42 -2.89 -22.55
CA VAL A 303 -3.58 -2.75 -21.64
C VAL A 303 -3.76 -1.32 -21.09
N PHE A 304 -2.84 -0.41 -21.36
CA PHE A 304 -2.87 0.95 -20.81
C PHE A 304 -3.82 1.86 -21.57
N SER A 305 -4.16 2.98 -20.96
CA SER A 305 -5.01 4.01 -21.54
C SER A 305 -4.21 5.08 -22.31
N PRO A 306 -4.79 5.70 -23.35
CA PRO A 306 -4.21 6.91 -23.93
C PRO A 306 -4.30 8.08 -22.94
N PRO A 307 -3.40 9.09 -23.02
CA PRO A 307 -3.53 10.30 -22.23
C PRO A 307 -4.86 11.02 -22.48
N SER A 308 -5.42 11.64 -21.45
CA SER A 308 -6.68 12.36 -21.49
C SER A 308 -6.47 13.88 -21.68
N PHE A 309 -7.38 14.54 -22.40
CA PHE A 309 -7.52 15.99 -22.44
C PHE A 309 -8.49 16.50 -21.36
N ASN A 310 -9.24 15.60 -20.72
CA ASN A 310 -10.15 15.95 -19.64
C ASN A 310 -9.43 15.87 -18.30
N ASN A 311 -8.96 16.99 -17.79
CA ASN A 311 -8.23 17.04 -16.53
C ASN A 311 -9.15 16.80 -15.31
N GLU A 312 -10.46 16.95 -15.45
CA GLU A 312 -11.40 16.61 -14.37
C GLU A 312 -11.43 15.09 -14.14
N ASP A 313 -11.51 14.29 -15.22
CA ASP A 313 -11.44 12.81 -15.12
C ASP A 313 -10.07 12.33 -14.61
N VAL A 314 -8.99 13.05 -14.98
CA VAL A 314 -7.63 12.70 -14.51
C VAL A 314 -7.47 12.99 -13.02
N ALA A 315 -8.08 14.05 -12.50
CA ALA A 315 -8.04 14.44 -11.10
C ALA A 315 -9.07 13.71 -10.23
N ASP A 316 -9.97 12.95 -10.84
CA ASP A 316 -11.01 12.21 -10.12
C ASP A 316 -10.41 11.20 -9.14
N HIS A 317 -11.04 11.06 -7.96
CA HIS A 317 -10.57 10.19 -6.90
C HIS A 317 -10.44 8.72 -7.37
N ALA A 318 -11.41 8.22 -8.14
CA ALA A 318 -11.36 6.85 -8.66
C ALA A 318 -10.18 6.63 -9.62
N ASN A 319 -9.76 7.67 -10.36
CA ASN A 319 -8.55 7.60 -11.18
C ASN A 319 -7.28 7.59 -10.32
N LEU A 320 -7.22 8.40 -9.27
CA LEU A 320 -6.09 8.41 -8.33
C LEU A 320 -5.98 7.08 -7.57
N GLU A 321 -7.10 6.47 -7.21
CA GLU A 321 -7.17 5.11 -6.64
C GLU A 321 -6.62 4.07 -7.62
N THR A 322 -6.98 4.12 -8.90
CA THR A 322 -6.42 3.24 -9.94
C THR A 322 -4.90 3.38 -10.01
N HIS A 323 -4.37 4.61 -9.90
CA HIS A 323 -2.93 4.84 -9.81
C HIS A 323 -2.30 4.27 -8.54
N PHE A 324 -3.03 4.20 -7.45
CA PHE A 324 -2.57 3.53 -6.22
C PHE A 324 -2.52 2.01 -6.41
N ILE A 325 -3.55 1.41 -7.00
CA ILE A 325 -3.70 -0.04 -7.13
C ILE A 325 -2.62 -0.63 -8.06
N ASP A 326 -2.50 -0.10 -9.29
CA ASP A 326 -1.63 -0.70 -10.32
C ASP A 326 -0.95 0.30 -11.27
N SER A 327 -1.10 1.60 -11.02
CA SER A 327 -0.58 2.72 -11.82
C SER A 327 -1.13 2.79 -13.26
N SER A 328 -2.22 2.11 -13.59
CA SER A 328 -2.81 2.09 -14.94
C SER A 328 -3.82 3.22 -15.20
N GLY A 329 -4.02 4.11 -14.23
CA GLY A 329 -4.93 5.24 -14.35
C GLY A 329 -4.60 6.20 -15.49
N LEU A 330 -5.55 7.09 -15.77
CA LEU A 330 -5.40 8.14 -16.80
C LEU A 330 -4.34 9.16 -16.38
N ILE A 331 -3.54 9.62 -17.35
CA ILE A 331 -2.67 10.78 -17.20
C ILE A 331 -3.05 11.89 -18.17
N SER A 332 -2.77 13.14 -17.82
CA SER A 332 -3.07 14.28 -18.66
C SER A 332 -2.10 14.45 -19.83
N TRP A 333 -2.58 14.91 -20.98
CA TRP A 333 -1.73 15.40 -22.05
C TRP A 333 -0.82 16.55 -21.63
N ASP A 334 -1.17 17.26 -20.56
CA ASP A 334 -0.37 18.37 -20.03
C ASP A 334 1.01 17.90 -19.49
N LEU A 335 1.15 16.64 -19.10
CA LEU A 335 2.46 16.07 -18.73
C LEU A 335 3.48 16.12 -19.87
N PHE A 336 3.01 16.16 -21.13
CA PHE A 336 3.85 16.14 -22.34
C PHE A 336 4.09 17.53 -22.93
N LYS A 337 3.77 18.61 -22.21
CA LYS A 337 4.07 19.99 -22.63
C LYS A 337 5.58 20.20 -22.76
N LYS A 338 5.98 21.08 -23.70
CA LYS A 338 7.38 21.43 -23.90
C LYS A 338 7.96 22.30 -22.78
N GLU A 339 7.12 23.14 -22.17
CA GLU A 339 7.50 24.02 -21.08
C GLU A 339 7.09 23.32 -19.77
N ALA A 340 8.09 22.98 -18.96
CA ALA A 340 7.87 22.41 -17.65
C ALA A 340 7.51 23.50 -16.63
N ASP A 341 6.70 23.14 -15.64
CA ASP A 341 6.30 24.04 -14.55
C ASP A 341 7.43 24.30 -13.55
N TYR A 342 8.46 23.43 -13.56
CA TYR A 342 9.65 23.51 -12.69
C TYR A 342 10.94 23.33 -13.50
N PRO A 343 12.05 23.90 -13.08
CA PRO A 343 13.35 23.60 -13.66
C PRO A 343 13.82 22.20 -13.23
N PHE A 344 14.57 21.52 -14.09
CA PHE A 344 15.25 20.28 -13.72
C PHE A 344 16.24 20.52 -12.56
N VAL A 345 16.20 19.64 -11.57
CA VAL A 345 17.12 19.61 -10.44
C VAL A 345 17.71 18.20 -10.31
N HIS A 346 19.03 18.10 -10.37
CA HIS A 346 19.73 16.87 -10.02
C HIS A 346 19.93 16.85 -8.49
N TRP A 347 18.88 16.47 -7.79
CA TRP A 347 18.83 16.47 -6.33
C TRP A 347 19.62 15.31 -5.71
N ASP A 348 20.06 15.49 -4.48
CA ASP A 348 20.73 14.46 -3.69
C ASP A 348 20.42 14.66 -2.20
N PHE A 349 19.69 13.70 -1.62
CA PHE A 349 19.37 13.60 -0.20
C PHE A 349 20.08 12.41 0.45
N SER A 350 21.04 11.79 -0.26
CA SER A 350 21.70 10.56 0.15
C SER A 350 22.69 10.75 1.30
N GLY A 351 23.01 9.63 1.94
CA GLY A 351 23.95 9.54 3.03
C GLY A 351 23.99 8.13 3.61
N THR A 352 24.30 8.00 4.88
CA THR A 352 23.97 6.78 5.62
C THR A 352 22.45 6.71 5.80
N THR A 353 21.88 5.53 6.03
CA THR A 353 20.43 5.39 6.22
C THR A 353 19.88 6.24 7.38
N GLU A 354 20.71 6.52 8.40
CA GLU A 354 20.37 7.47 9.46
C GLU A 354 20.31 8.92 8.94
N GLN A 355 21.26 9.34 8.13
CA GLN A 355 21.26 10.67 7.50
C GLN A 355 20.11 10.82 6.52
N GLU A 356 19.87 9.80 5.70
CA GLU A 356 18.75 9.74 4.76
C GLU A 356 17.42 9.90 5.48
N PHE A 357 17.21 9.16 6.59
CA PHE A 357 16.02 9.32 7.44
C PHE A 357 15.85 10.77 7.91
N HIS A 358 16.91 11.40 8.43
CA HIS A 358 16.84 12.80 8.88
C HIS A 358 16.58 13.79 7.72
N ASN A 359 17.15 13.54 6.55
CA ASN A 359 16.94 14.37 5.37
C ASN A 359 15.47 14.30 4.90
N LEU A 360 14.88 13.12 4.89
CA LEU A 360 13.47 12.94 4.54
C LEU A 360 12.53 13.54 5.59
N MET A 361 12.83 13.36 6.89
CA MET A 361 12.05 13.98 7.97
C MET A 361 12.10 15.53 7.92
N ALA A 362 13.21 16.11 7.44
CA ALA A 362 13.32 17.55 7.28
C ALA A 362 12.32 18.11 6.25
N ILE A 363 11.92 17.31 5.25
CA ILE A 363 10.88 17.69 4.28
C ILE A 363 9.53 17.83 5.02
N PHE A 364 9.13 16.85 5.84
CA PHE A 364 7.90 16.94 6.64
C PHE A 364 7.91 18.14 7.59
N ASN A 365 9.04 18.38 8.24
CA ASN A 365 9.21 19.53 9.14
C ASN A 365 9.04 20.88 8.41
N LYS A 366 9.50 21.00 7.15
CA LYS A 366 9.31 22.19 6.33
C LYS A 366 7.81 22.49 6.08
N TYR A 367 6.99 21.45 5.98
CA TYR A 367 5.56 21.56 5.78
C TYR A 367 4.76 21.54 7.09
N GLU A 368 5.43 21.57 8.24
CA GLU A 368 4.80 21.44 9.56
C GLU A 368 3.88 20.21 9.67
N GLN A 369 4.23 19.16 8.91
CA GLN A 369 3.43 17.95 8.76
C GLN A 369 3.73 16.97 9.90
N PRO A 370 2.75 16.62 10.75
CA PRO A 370 2.93 15.59 11.75
C PRO A 370 3.18 14.21 11.13
N VAL A 371 4.13 13.48 11.72
CA VAL A 371 4.49 12.12 11.30
C VAL A 371 4.42 11.20 12.50
N TYR A 372 3.74 10.08 12.32
CA TYR A 372 3.57 9.02 13.31
C TYR A 372 4.19 7.73 12.79
N ILE A 373 5.08 7.13 13.56
CA ILE A 373 5.78 5.91 13.16
C ILE A 373 5.53 4.82 14.19
N MET A 374 5.12 3.64 13.71
CA MET A 374 5.15 2.41 14.47
C MET A 374 6.23 1.50 13.93
N ASP A 375 7.13 1.04 14.81
CA ASP A 375 8.18 0.09 14.49
C ASP A 375 7.77 -1.31 14.95
N TYR A 376 8.02 -2.29 14.09
CA TYR A 376 7.77 -3.70 14.35
C TYR A 376 9.09 -4.46 14.37
N GLY A 377 9.32 -5.25 15.41
CA GLY A 377 10.54 -6.07 15.55
C GLY A 377 10.26 -7.49 16.04
N HIS A 378 9.00 -7.81 16.31
CA HIS A 378 8.58 -9.06 16.94
C HIS A 378 8.88 -10.32 16.11
N LEU A 379 8.96 -10.19 14.76
CA LEU A 379 9.34 -11.30 13.87
C LEU A 379 10.85 -11.38 13.64
N GLY A 380 11.63 -10.52 14.29
CA GLY A 380 13.10 -10.50 14.21
C GLY A 380 13.65 -9.89 12.90
N VAL A 381 12.82 -9.18 12.13
CA VAL A 381 13.18 -8.29 11.03
C VAL A 381 12.61 -6.92 11.38
N TYR A 382 13.30 -5.87 11.02
CA TYR A 382 12.77 -4.52 11.22
C TYR A 382 11.73 -4.20 10.15
N ALA A 383 10.55 -3.86 10.61
CA ALA A 383 9.50 -3.30 9.78
C ALA A 383 8.95 -2.04 10.46
N CYS A 384 8.31 -1.18 9.69
CA CYS A 384 7.60 -0.03 10.23
C CYS A 384 6.36 0.28 9.40
N ARG A 385 5.50 1.10 9.97
CA ARG A 385 4.41 1.77 9.27
C ARG A 385 4.44 3.24 9.63
N ILE A 386 4.34 4.11 8.62
CA ILE A 386 4.46 5.56 8.75
C ILE A 386 3.15 6.19 8.32
N LEU A 387 2.57 7.01 9.18
CA LEU A 387 1.38 7.79 8.90
C LEU A 387 1.73 9.29 8.92
N ALA A 388 1.36 9.97 7.87
CA ALA A 388 1.45 11.43 7.73
C ALA A 388 0.10 11.92 7.17
N PRO A 389 -0.92 12.17 8.03
CA PRO A 389 -2.26 12.53 7.60
C PRO A 389 -2.25 13.74 6.67
N GLY A 390 -2.91 13.63 5.51
CA GLY A 390 -2.86 14.63 4.44
C GLY A 390 -1.76 14.39 3.39
N MET A 391 -0.75 13.56 3.66
CA MET A 391 0.27 13.19 2.68
C MET A 391 0.32 11.68 2.40
N SER A 392 -0.04 10.85 3.36
CA SER A 392 0.03 9.39 3.21
C SER A 392 -1.33 8.69 3.12
N ASN A 393 -2.43 9.41 3.25
CA ASN A 393 -3.77 8.88 3.02
C ASN A 393 -3.91 8.41 1.57
N ILE A 394 -4.58 7.28 1.38
CA ILE A 394 -5.03 6.81 0.07
C ILE A 394 -6.49 7.21 -0.11
N TYR A 395 -7.31 7.01 0.93
CA TYR A 395 -8.72 7.37 0.93
C TYR A 395 -8.95 8.62 1.79
N PRO A 396 -9.94 9.45 1.46
CA PRO A 396 -10.36 10.58 2.27
C PRO A 396 -11.03 10.11 3.56
N SER A 397 -11.14 11.00 4.55
CA SER A 397 -11.76 10.66 5.84
C SER A 397 -13.23 10.22 5.72
N ASP A 398 -13.93 10.69 4.68
CA ASP A 398 -15.32 10.31 4.42
C ASP A 398 -15.46 8.81 4.11
N ASP A 399 -14.46 8.17 3.52
CA ASP A 399 -14.48 6.74 3.24
C ASP A 399 -14.44 5.87 4.51
N LEU A 400 -13.98 6.42 5.64
CA LEU A 400 -14.07 5.71 6.92
C LEU A 400 -15.54 5.50 7.33
N ILE A 401 -16.42 6.44 6.99
CA ILE A 401 -17.85 6.38 7.30
C ILE A 401 -18.58 5.44 6.34
N TYR A 402 -18.29 5.52 5.04
CA TYR A 402 -19.03 4.82 3.99
C TYR A 402 -18.42 3.47 3.57
N ALA A 403 -17.11 3.31 3.69
CA ALA A 403 -16.38 2.12 3.28
C ALA A 403 -15.70 1.40 4.45
N ASN A 404 -16.29 1.49 5.63
CA ASN A 404 -15.81 0.83 6.84
C ASN A 404 -15.82 -0.70 6.66
N ASN A 405 -14.72 -1.36 7.02
CA ASN A 405 -14.58 -2.81 6.91
C ASN A 405 -15.39 -3.62 7.96
N ASN A 406 -16.19 -2.96 8.77
CA ASN A 406 -17.12 -3.57 9.71
C ASN A 406 -18.51 -3.84 9.13
N MET A 407 -18.80 -3.44 7.90
CA MET A 407 -20.18 -3.42 7.32
C MET A 407 -20.98 -4.69 7.55
N GLY A 408 -20.37 -5.86 7.47
CA GLY A 408 -21.03 -7.15 7.67
C GLY A 408 -20.79 -7.80 9.02
N MET A 409 -20.25 -7.07 10.00
CA MET A 409 -19.86 -7.62 11.29
C MET A 409 -21.02 -8.28 12.03
N ASP A 410 -22.14 -7.61 12.15
CA ASP A 410 -23.33 -8.06 12.90
C ASP A 410 -24.02 -9.26 12.25
N TRP A 411 -23.90 -9.37 10.93
CA TRP A 411 -24.48 -10.46 10.15
C TRP A 411 -23.58 -11.69 10.03
N ARG A 412 -22.32 -11.61 10.44
CA ARG A 412 -21.32 -12.66 10.23
C ARG A 412 -21.74 -14.00 10.83
N GLU A 413 -22.15 -14.01 12.08
CA GLU A 413 -22.57 -15.26 12.77
C GLU A 413 -23.82 -15.85 12.13
N ILE A 414 -24.80 -15.02 11.82
CA ILE A 414 -26.05 -15.42 11.18
C ILE A 414 -25.78 -16.05 9.82
N LEU A 415 -24.98 -15.39 8.97
CA LEU A 415 -24.69 -15.86 7.62
C LEU A 415 -23.80 -17.11 7.59
N LEU A 416 -22.93 -17.29 8.56
CA LEU A 416 -22.13 -18.51 8.71
C LEU A 416 -22.98 -19.71 9.19
N ASP A 417 -24.04 -19.48 9.95
CA ASP A 417 -24.89 -20.53 10.49
C ASP A 417 -26.04 -20.92 9.54
N LEU A 418 -26.33 -20.15 8.50
CA LEU A 418 -27.39 -20.43 7.53
C LEU A 418 -27.47 -21.89 7.02
N PRO A 419 -26.36 -22.61 6.77
CA PRO A 419 -26.43 -24.01 6.35
C PRO A 419 -26.98 -24.96 7.42
N HIS A 420 -27.02 -24.55 8.67
CA HIS A 420 -27.32 -25.40 9.83
C HIS A 420 -28.58 -24.96 10.60
N PHE A 421 -28.92 -23.70 10.50
CA PHE A 421 -30.02 -23.09 11.25
C PHE A 421 -30.88 -22.20 10.34
N HIS A 422 -32.21 -22.25 10.56
CA HIS A 422 -33.15 -21.35 9.91
C HIS A 422 -33.56 -20.27 10.89
N HIS A 423 -33.23 -19.03 10.58
CA HIS A 423 -33.67 -17.87 11.33
C HIS A 423 -35.14 -17.56 11.04
N ASP A 424 -35.78 -16.76 11.87
CA ASP A 424 -37.13 -16.34 11.65
C ASP A 424 -37.25 -15.28 10.52
N ALA A 425 -38.48 -14.98 10.13
CA ALA A 425 -38.71 -14.05 9.04
C ALA A 425 -38.36 -12.59 9.40
N GLU A 426 -38.33 -12.25 10.70
CA GLU A 426 -37.98 -10.93 11.18
C GLU A 426 -36.47 -10.69 10.99
N THR A 427 -35.62 -11.64 11.39
CA THR A 427 -34.16 -11.59 11.16
C THR A 427 -33.82 -11.50 9.67
N TYR A 428 -34.49 -12.24 8.81
CA TYR A 428 -34.26 -12.12 7.37
C TYR A 428 -34.72 -10.78 6.80
N GLN A 429 -35.79 -10.19 7.32
CA GLN A 429 -36.22 -8.87 6.89
C GLN A 429 -35.21 -7.77 7.33
N GLU A 430 -34.72 -7.87 8.55
CA GLU A 430 -33.69 -6.96 9.05
C GLU A 430 -32.42 -7.02 8.19
N LEU A 431 -31.97 -8.23 7.82
CA LEU A 431 -30.84 -8.39 6.88
C LEU A 431 -31.11 -7.76 5.50
N LEU A 432 -32.32 -7.92 4.97
CA LEU A 432 -32.70 -7.31 3.69
C LEU A 432 -32.69 -5.79 3.77
N ASP A 433 -33.26 -5.23 4.83
CA ASP A 433 -33.32 -3.79 5.05
C ASP A 433 -31.90 -3.20 5.20
N GLU A 434 -31.01 -3.87 5.91
CA GLU A 434 -29.61 -3.47 6.09
C GLU A 434 -28.83 -3.49 4.77
N LEU A 435 -28.96 -4.55 3.97
CA LEU A 435 -28.28 -4.66 2.67
C LEU A 435 -28.77 -3.58 1.68
N ASP A 436 -30.04 -3.21 1.76
CA ASP A 436 -30.64 -2.16 0.94
C ASP A 436 -30.18 -0.77 1.41
N GLU A 437 -30.11 -0.55 2.75
CA GLU A 437 -29.70 0.71 3.36
C GLU A 437 -28.20 1.01 3.10
N GLN A 438 -27.37 -0.03 3.08
CA GLN A 438 -25.94 0.08 2.77
C GLN A 438 -25.63 0.07 1.26
N ASP A 439 -26.64 -0.03 0.38
CA ASP A 439 -26.50 -0.09 -1.09
C ASP A 439 -25.50 -1.16 -1.57
N ILE A 440 -25.54 -2.34 -0.95
CA ILE A 440 -24.59 -3.42 -1.25
C ILE A 440 -24.92 -4.04 -2.62
N ASP A 441 -23.94 -4.02 -3.53
CA ASP A 441 -24.06 -4.56 -4.89
C ASP A 441 -24.37 -6.06 -4.89
N ASP A 442 -25.36 -6.46 -5.70
CA ASP A 442 -25.79 -7.86 -5.90
C ASP A 442 -24.65 -8.81 -6.30
N LEU A 443 -23.60 -8.31 -6.94
CA LEU A 443 -22.44 -9.08 -7.37
C LEU A 443 -21.40 -9.26 -6.27
N THR A 444 -21.47 -8.48 -5.19
CA THR A 444 -20.60 -8.61 -4.01
C THR A 444 -20.71 -10.02 -3.45
N ARG A 445 -19.60 -10.63 -3.11
CA ARG A 445 -19.62 -11.96 -2.49
C ARG A 445 -19.96 -11.84 -1.02
N VAL A 446 -20.82 -12.72 -0.53
CA VAL A 446 -21.20 -12.77 0.89
C VAL A 446 -19.98 -12.83 1.80
N ARG A 447 -18.94 -13.61 1.44
CA ARG A 447 -17.71 -13.70 2.21
C ARG A 447 -16.94 -12.38 2.30
N GLU A 448 -17.04 -11.51 1.28
CA GLU A 448 -16.41 -10.19 1.27
C GLU A 448 -17.17 -9.22 2.17
N PHE A 449 -18.50 -9.27 2.14
CA PHE A 449 -19.37 -8.50 3.02
C PHE A 449 -19.13 -8.82 4.51
N ILE A 450 -19.00 -10.10 4.87
CA ILE A 450 -18.74 -10.52 6.26
C ILE A 450 -17.26 -10.71 6.60
N GLY A 451 -16.35 -10.40 5.67
CA GLY A 451 -14.92 -10.40 5.88
C GLY A 451 -14.30 -11.74 6.25
N ILE A 452 -14.63 -12.84 5.56
CA ILE A 452 -14.09 -14.16 5.87
C ILE A 452 -13.31 -14.79 4.71
N VAL A 453 -12.38 -15.68 5.07
CA VAL A 453 -11.73 -16.60 4.13
C VAL A 453 -12.58 -17.85 4.04
N ALA A 454 -13.26 -18.04 2.90
CA ALA A 454 -14.12 -19.20 2.70
C ALA A 454 -13.30 -20.48 2.44
N GLU A 455 -13.71 -21.61 3.03
CA GLU A 455 -13.11 -22.92 2.77
C GLU A 455 -13.19 -23.29 1.28
N LYS A 456 -12.12 -23.91 0.79
CA LYS A 456 -12.03 -24.35 -0.60
C LYS A 456 -13.14 -25.34 -0.96
N GLY A 457 -13.94 -25.00 -1.95
CA GLY A 457 -15.06 -25.84 -2.42
C GLY A 457 -16.38 -25.63 -1.65
N SER A 458 -16.41 -24.73 -0.65
CA SER A 458 -17.65 -24.35 0.02
C SER A 458 -18.48 -23.40 -0.86
N ALA A 459 -19.81 -23.35 -0.61
CA ALA A 459 -20.70 -22.39 -1.28
C ALA A 459 -20.30 -20.94 -1.04
N MET A 460 -19.76 -20.62 0.15
CA MET A 460 -19.29 -19.29 0.52
C MET A 460 -18.18 -18.74 -0.38
N GLN A 461 -17.46 -19.57 -1.13
CA GLN A 461 -16.46 -19.09 -2.08
C GLN A 461 -17.05 -18.24 -3.22
N THR A 462 -18.28 -18.55 -3.64
CA THR A 462 -18.89 -17.97 -4.83
C THR A 462 -20.24 -17.32 -4.59
N LEU A 463 -20.89 -17.59 -3.46
CA LEU A 463 -22.19 -17.05 -3.10
C LEU A 463 -22.16 -15.51 -3.11
N ARG A 464 -23.08 -14.92 -3.86
CA ARG A 464 -23.23 -13.46 -4.01
C ARG A 464 -24.43 -12.96 -3.23
N ILE A 465 -24.45 -11.68 -2.91
CA ILE A 465 -25.56 -11.02 -2.22
C ILE A 465 -26.86 -11.22 -2.98
N GLY A 466 -26.92 -10.99 -4.29
CA GLY A 466 -28.13 -11.21 -5.08
C GLY A 466 -28.62 -12.68 -5.07
N GLU A 467 -27.71 -13.66 -4.99
CA GLU A 467 -28.08 -15.08 -4.84
C GLU A 467 -28.62 -15.34 -3.42
N LEU A 468 -27.99 -14.76 -2.39
CA LEU A 468 -28.48 -14.82 -1.01
C LEU A 468 -29.88 -14.22 -0.88
N LEU A 469 -30.11 -13.02 -1.42
CA LEU A 469 -31.40 -12.35 -1.45
C LEU A 469 -32.48 -13.25 -2.09
N SER A 470 -32.15 -13.91 -3.20
CA SER A 470 -33.06 -14.86 -3.87
C SER A 470 -33.36 -16.07 -2.99
N LEU A 471 -32.41 -16.58 -2.22
CA LEU A 471 -32.62 -17.70 -1.28
C LEU A 471 -33.50 -17.30 -0.10
N ILE A 472 -33.29 -16.12 0.46
CA ILE A 472 -34.12 -15.60 1.57
C ILE A 472 -35.56 -15.42 1.15
N HIS A 473 -35.83 -14.91 -0.05
CA HIS A 473 -37.18 -14.73 -0.55
C HIS A 473 -37.93 -16.06 -0.82
N ILE A 474 -37.26 -17.17 -0.99
CA ILE A 474 -37.85 -18.50 -1.18
C ILE A 474 -38.32 -19.11 0.14
#